data_dbca82ff05d3bc43d20047c60ef94122
#
_entry.id   dbca82ff05d3bc43d20047c60ef94122
#
_cell.length_a   1.000
_cell.length_b   1.000
_cell.length_c   1.000
_cell.angle_alpha   90.00
_cell.angle_beta   90.00
_cell.angle_gamma   90.00
#
_symmetry.space_group_name_H-M   'P 1'
#
loop_
_entity.id
_entity.type
_entity.pdbx_description
1 polymer ?
#
loop_
_entity_poly.entity_id
_entity_poly.type
_entity_poly.pdbx_seq_one_letter_code
_entity_poly.pdbx_strand_id
1 'polypeptide(L)'
;MVISPPCHQKRLLKVALKMFRSSTVKKKDEDPTHALNAALRLLTRREYSILELYTKLSQKYTKEAVKDALKKCIDNNWQSEERYMEMLFNHLKNQCYGPRKVVMEASKKGVKSEYYQHYLDETDWIEIALTFLNKKIPNDVELTFENKQKYLASLARRGFSTSDCLEAMEMYESDLFLSN
;
A
#
# COMPACT_ATOMS: atom_id res chain seq x y z
N MET A 1 10.00 64.80 -3.81
CA MET A 1 10.12 64.17 -2.51
C MET A 1 9.77 62.69 -2.66
N VAL A 2 10.74 61.80 -2.60
CA VAL A 2 10.52 60.34 -2.70
C VAL A 2 10.36 59.83 -1.26
N ILE A 3 9.14 59.44 -0.91
CA ILE A 3 8.84 58.93 0.44
C ILE A 3 9.35 57.48 0.53
N SER A 4 10.37 57.26 1.37
CA SER A 4 10.88 55.93 1.66
C SER A 4 9.83 55.09 2.41
N PRO A 5 9.57 53.84 2.03
CA PRO A 5 8.57 52.99 2.71
C PRO A 5 8.99 52.66 4.16
N PRO A 6 8.02 52.55 5.10
CA PRO A 6 8.28 52.34 6.51
C PRO A 6 9.02 51.00 6.78
N CYS A 7 9.86 51.01 7.79
CA CYS A 7 10.79 49.94 8.17
C CYS A 7 10.13 48.54 8.31
N HIS A 8 8.86 48.49 8.69
CA HIS A 8 8.09 47.26 8.82
C HIS A 8 7.83 46.55 7.47
N GLN A 9 7.60 47.30 6.41
CA GLN A 9 7.35 46.79 5.07
C GLN A 9 8.62 46.14 4.46
N LYS A 10 9.80 46.71 4.75
CA LYS A 10 11.10 46.13 4.33
C LYS A 10 11.39 44.78 5.02
N ARG A 11 10.91 44.59 6.25
CA ARG A 11 11.06 43.34 7.00
C ARG A 11 10.17 42.21 6.44
N LEU A 12 8.92 42.54 6.09
CA LEU A 12 7.98 41.61 5.44
C LEU A 12 8.44 41.19 4.04
N LEU A 13 8.96 42.12 3.27
CA LEU A 13 9.54 41.81 1.95
C LEU A 13 10.76 40.88 2.04
N LYS A 14 11.63 41.07 3.04
CA LYS A 14 12.78 40.18 3.28
C LYS A 14 12.36 38.77 3.72
N VAL A 15 11.29 38.67 4.51
CA VAL A 15 10.76 37.35 4.91
C VAL A 15 10.08 36.65 3.73
N ALA A 16 9.28 37.36 2.94
CA ALA A 16 8.66 36.84 1.73
C ALA A 16 9.72 36.40 0.68
N LEU A 17 10.76 37.22 0.45
CA LEU A 17 11.89 36.84 -0.42
C LEU A 17 12.70 35.64 0.09
N LYS A 18 12.77 35.44 1.42
CA LYS A 18 13.44 34.28 2.00
C LYS A 18 12.62 33.00 1.86
N MET A 19 11.29 33.10 1.89
CA MET A 19 10.36 31.99 1.62
C MET A 19 10.35 31.61 0.12
N PHE A 20 10.51 32.57 -0.79
CA PHE A 20 10.62 32.29 -2.23
C PHE A 20 11.99 31.76 -2.67
N ARG A 21 13.01 31.81 -1.83
CA ARG A 21 14.40 31.41 -2.14
C ARG A 21 14.72 29.94 -1.90
N SER A 22 13.74 29.10 -1.57
CA SER A 22 13.98 27.69 -1.20
C SER A 22 13.23 26.68 -2.06
N SER A 23 13.04 26.92 -3.34
CA SER A 23 12.82 25.83 -4.29
C SER A 23 13.87 25.88 -5.40
N THR A 24 15.12 25.64 -5.05
CA THR A 24 16.07 25.15 -6.05
C THR A 24 15.53 23.82 -6.54
N VAL A 25 14.89 23.82 -7.70
CA VAL A 25 14.60 22.59 -8.44
C VAL A 25 15.96 21.92 -8.64
N LYS A 26 16.27 20.94 -7.80
CA LYS A 26 17.51 20.17 -7.94
C LYS A 26 17.51 19.55 -9.31
N LYS A 27 18.50 19.89 -10.15
CA LYS A 27 18.68 19.25 -11.45
C LYS A 27 18.71 17.73 -11.21
N LYS A 28 17.83 17.01 -11.92
CA LYS A 28 17.76 15.55 -11.80
C LYS A 28 18.96 14.95 -12.53
N ASP A 29 19.46 13.86 -11.98
CA ASP A 29 20.55 13.10 -12.58
C ASP A 29 20.04 12.40 -13.86
N GLU A 30 20.81 12.52 -14.92
CA GLU A 30 20.49 11.99 -16.25
C GLU A 30 21.17 10.64 -16.51
N ASP A 31 22.07 10.20 -15.61
CA ASP A 31 22.82 8.95 -15.80
C ASP A 31 21.97 7.72 -15.44
N PRO A 32 21.65 6.85 -16.41
CA PRO A 32 20.88 5.63 -16.17
C PRO A 32 21.62 4.62 -15.29
N THR A 33 22.97 4.68 -15.22
CA THR A 33 23.76 3.79 -14.36
C THR A 33 23.56 4.14 -12.88
N HIS A 34 23.50 5.44 -12.57
CA HIS A 34 23.20 5.89 -11.22
C HIS A 34 21.77 5.52 -10.81
N ALA A 35 20.79 5.67 -11.72
CA ALA A 35 19.41 5.27 -11.48
C ALA A 35 19.31 3.74 -11.26
N LEU A 36 20.03 2.93 -12.06
CA LEU A 36 20.09 1.48 -11.92
C LEU A 36 20.67 1.06 -10.57
N ASN A 37 21.81 1.63 -10.16
CA ASN A 37 22.43 1.34 -8.87
C ASN A 37 21.48 1.70 -7.71
N ALA A 38 20.72 2.79 -7.85
CA ALA A 38 19.72 3.16 -6.84
C ALA A 38 18.54 2.17 -6.81
N ALA A 39 18.07 1.68 -7.97
CA ALA A 39 17.05 0.65 -8.06
C ALA A 39 17.51 -0.64 -7.37
N LEU A 40 18.71 -1.12 -7.68
CA LEU A 40 19.27 -2.33 -7.09
C LEU A 40 19.39 -2.23 -5.57
N ARG A 41 19.82 -1.08 -5.04
CA ARG A 41 19.87 -0.86 -3.57
C ARG A 41 18.49 -0.90 -2.91
N LEU A 42 17.42 -0.57 -3.64
CA LEU A 42 16.06 -0.71 -3.13
C LEU A 42 15.65 -2.20 -3.15
N LEU A 43 15.87 -2.88 -4.27
CA LEU A 43 15.50 -4.27 -4.47
C LEU A 43 16.25 -5.25 -3.55
N THR A 44 17.46 -4.92 -3.09
CA THR A 44 18.15 -5.72 -2.07
C THR A 44 17.48 -5.70 -0.69
N ARG A 45 16.56 -4.76 -0.45
CA ARG A 45 15.88 -4.64 0.86
C ARG A 45 14.53 -5.36 0.90
N ARG A 46 13.77 -5.29 -0.20
CA ARG A 46 12.49 -5.95 -0.39
C ARG A 46 12.07 -5.90 -1.85
N GLU A 47 11.06 -6.66 -2.21
CA GLU A 47 10.41 -6.49 -3.51
C GLU A 47 9.70 -5.12 -3.60
N TYR A 48 9.67 -4.56 -4.80
CA TYR A 48 8.99 -3.31 -5.14
C TYR A 48 8.22 -3.49 -6.44
N SER A 49 7.02 -2.90 -6.55
CA SER A 49 6.36 -2.82 -7.85
C SER A 49 7.11 -1.83 -8.77
N ILE A 50 6.90 -1.98 -10.07
CA ILE A 50 7.47 -1.05 -11.08
C ILE A 50 7.05 0.38 -10.78
N LEU A 51 5.77 0.61 -10.42
CA LEU A 51 5.26 1.94 -10.09
C LEU A 51 5.93 2.52 -8.83
N GLU A 52 6.17 1.70 -7.81
CA GLU A 52 6.88 2.16 -6.60
C GLU A 52 8.33 2.56 -6.92
N LEU A 53 9.06 1.72 -7.68
CA LEU A 53 10.42 2.03 -8.11
C LEU A 53 10.46 3.31 -8.95
N TYR A 54 9.58 3.40 -9.97
CA TYR A 54 9.47 4.58 -10.81
C TYR A 54 9.23 5.84 -9.99
N THR A 55 8.29 5.80 -9.06
CA THR A 55 7.95 6.94 -8.20
C THR A 55 9.12 7.39 -7.33
N LYS A 56 9.83 6.42 -6.73
CA LYS A 56 11.00 6.72 -5.88
C LYS A 56 12.18 7.25 -6.67
N LEU A 57 12.49 6.64 -7.80
CA LEU A 57 13.63 7.04 -8.64
C LEU A 57 13.39 8.38 -9.33
N SER A 58 12.17 8.64 -9.79
CA SER A 58 11.78 9.90 -10.45
C SER A 58 11.92 11.15 -9.57
N GLN A 59 12.11 11.00 -8.27
CA GLN A 59 12.43 12.11 -7.38
C GLN A 59 13.84 12.68 -7.62
N LYS A 60 14.77 11.83 -8.06
CA LYS A 60 16.21 12.17 -8.17
C LYS A 60 16.73 12.09 -9.60
N TYR A 61 16.15 11.23 -10.44
CA TYR A 61 16.61 10.92 -11.79
C TYR A 61 15.61 11.43 -12.83
N THR A 62 16.08 11.65 -14.05
CA THR A 62 15.22 11.97 -15.19
C THR A 62 14.33 10.77 -15.56
N LYS A 63 13.23 11.03 -16.27
CA LYS A 63 12.30 9.96 -16.69
C LYS A 63 12.97 8.94 -17.61
N GLU A 64 13.86 9.39 -18.45
CA GLU A 64 14.62 8.58 -19.42
C GLU A 64 15.57 7.66 -18.66
N ALA A 65 16.38 8.18 -17.74
CA ALA A 65 17.30 7.39 -16.92
C ALA A 65 16.56 6.35 -16.07
N VAL A 66 15.38 6.71 -15.52
CA VAL A 66 14.55 5.77 -14.74
C VAL A 66 13.99 4.67 -15.62
N LYS A 67 13.48 4.98 -16.82
CA LYS A 67 12.94 3.96 -17.74
C LYS A 67 14.01 2.94 -18.14
N ASP A 68 15.21 3.42 -18.49
CA ASP A 68 16.32 2.56 -18.87
C ASP A 68 16.77 1.65 -17.72
N ALA A 69 16.84 2.20 -16.50
CA ALA A 69 17.16 1.44 -15.31
C ALA A 69 16.10 0.38 -14.99
N LEU A 70 14.81 0.71 -15.06
CA LEU A 70 13.71 -0.23 -14.81
C LEU A 70 13.68 -1.33 -15.86
N LYS A 71 13.88 -0.97 -17.14
CA LYS A 71 13.98 -1.98 -18.21
C LYS A 71 15.07 -3.00 -17.89
N LYS A 72 16.27 -2.57 -17.52
CA LYS A 72 17.37 -3.47 -17.13
C LYS A 72 17.01 -4.32 -15.92
N CYS A 73 16.29 -3.78 -14.91
CA CYS A 73 15.84 -4.55 -13.76
C CYS A 73 14.87 -5.68 -14.16
N ILE A 74 13.95 -5.41 -15.09
CA ILE A 74 12.99 -6.38 -15.62
C ILE A 74 13.70 -7.43 -16.48
N ASP A 75 14.51 -7.00 -17.46
CA ASP A 75 15.21 -7.88 -18.40
C ASP A 75 16.15 -8.88 -17.69
N ASN A 76 16.71 -8.49 -16.54
CA ASN A 76 17.57 -9.35 -15.71
C ASN A 76 16.82 -10.04 -14.56
N ASN A 77 15.49 -9.95 -14.51
CA ASN A 77 14.65 -10.53 -13.44
C ASN A 77 15.03 -10.07 -12.01
N TRP A 78 15.66 -8.90 -11.89
CA TRP A 78 15.92 -8.28 -10.57
C TRP A 78 14.64 -7.70 -9.96
N GLN A 79 13.71 -7.22 -10.81
CA GLN A 79 12.37 -6.85 -10.42
C GLN A 79 11.36 -7.82 -11.08
N SER A 80 10.32 -8.24 -10.32
CA SER A 80 9.19 -9.03 -10.80
C SER A 80 7.90 -8.56 -10.14
N GLU A 81 6.87 -8.31 -10.94
CA GLU A 81 5.53 -8.01 -10.44
C GLU A 81 4.90 -9.22 -9.74
N GLU A 82 5.23 -10.44 -10.17
CA GLU A 82 4.78 -11.69 -9.54
C GLU A 82 5.31 -11.82 -8.12
N ARG A 83 6.64 -11.73 -7.94
CA ARG A 83 7.25 -11.79 -6.59
C ARG A 83 6.75 -10.68 -5.68
N TYR A 84 6.60 -9.47 -6.25
CA TYR A 84 6.03 -8.35 -5.50
C TYR A 84 4.60 -8.64 -5.06
N MET A 85 3.76 -9.17 -5.96
CA MET A 85 2.37 -9.48 -5.65
C MET A 85 2.26 -10.62 -4.64
N GLU A 86 3.07 -11.67 -4.76
CA GLU A 86 3.14 -12.76 -3.78
C GLU A 86 3.46 -12.21 -2.37
N MET A 87 4.48 -11.36 -2.26
CA MET A 87 4.83 -10.71 -0.98
C MET A 87 3.66 -9.88 -0.44
N LEU A 88 3.01 -9.06 -1.29
CA LEU A 88 1.89 -8.22 -0.89
C LEU A 88 0.69 -9.05 -0.46
N PHE A 89 0.35 -10.09 -1.23
CA PHE A 89 -0.76 -10.99 -0.93
C PHE A 89 -0.55 -11.70 0.41
N ASN A 90 0.62 -12.31 0.63
CA ASN A 90 0.95 -12.99 1.87
C ASN A 90 0.90 -12.04 3.08
N HIS A 91 1.37 -10.80 2.91
CA HIS A 91 1.27 -9.78 3.95
C HIS A 91 -0.20 -9.46 4.30
N LEU A 92 -1.06 -9.26 3.30
CA LEU A 92 -2.48 -8.95 3.52
C LEU A 92 -3.25 -10.15 4.10
N LYS A 93 -2.99 -11.37 3.60
CA LYS A 93 -3.57 -12.62 4.11
C LYS A 93 -3.24 -12.81 5.60
N ASN A 94 -1.98 -12.67 5.99
CA ASN A 94 -1.53 -12.81 7.37
C ASN A 94 -2.17 -11.79 8.32
N GLN A 95 -2.55 -10.62 7.80
CA GLN A 95 -3.30 -9.61 8.53
C GLN A 95 -4.82 -9.80 8.46
N CYS A 96 -5.30 -10.89 7.88
CA CYS A 96 -6.71 -11.20 7.69
C CYS A 96 -7.47 -10.08 6.96
N TYR A 97 -6.95 -9.63 5.81
CA TYR A 97 -7.67 -8.77 4.88
C TYR A 97 -8.38 -9.59 3.80
N GLY A 98 -9.54 -9.13 3.37
CA GLY A 98 -10.36 -9.77 2.35
C GLY A 98 -9.98 -9.39 0.91
N PRO A 99 -10.64 -10.01 -0.10
CA PRO A 99 -10.30 -9.89 -1.52
C PRO A 99 -10.36 -8.47 -2.05
N ARG A 100 -11.35 -7.68 -1.64
CA ARG A 100 -11.46 -6.26 -2.05
C ARG A 100 -10.25 -5.42 -1.61
N LYS A 101 -9.68 -5.76 -0.47
CA LYS A 101 -8.46 -5.07 0.03
C LYS A 101 -7.25 -5.44 -0.81
N VAL A 102 -7.13 -6.71 -1.22
CA VAL A 102 -6.05 -7.17 -2.13
C VAL A 102 -6.10 -6.40 -3.44
N VAL A 103 -7.27 -6.34 -4.10
CA VAL A 103 -7.48 -5.60 -5.35
C VAL A 103 -7.14 -4.13 -5.19
N MET A 104 -7.61 -3.51 -4.11
CA MET A 104 -7.37 -2.09 -3.84
C MET A 104 -5.88 -1.78 -3.67
N GLU A 105 -5.17 -2.58 -2.88
CA GLU A 105 -3.73 -2.35 -2.65
C GLU A 105 -2.90 -2.66 -3.90
N ALA A 106 -3.20 -3.75 -4.64
CA ALA A 106 -2.56 -4.05 -5.92
C ALA A 106 -2.74 -2.90 -6.93
N SER A 107 -3.97 -2.39 -7.08
CA SER A 107 -4.26 -1.25 -7.96
C SER A 107 -3.51 0.01 -7.56
N LYS A 108 -3.40 0.34 -6.28
CA LYS A 108 -2.60 1.48 -5.78
C LYS A 108 -1.12 1.34 -6.12
N LYS A 109 -0.62 0.11 -6.24
CA LYS A 109 0.75 -0.20 -6.58
C LYS A 109 0.99 -0.39 -8.09
N GLY A 110 -0.07 -0.22 -8.89
CA GLY A 110 -0.02 -0.35 -10.34
C GLY A 110 0.13 -1.78 -10.84
N VAL A 111 -0.13 -2.77 -9.98
CA VAL A 111 -0.08 -4.19 -10.34
C VAL A 111 -1.35 -4.55 -11.11
N LYS A 112 -1.20 -5.20 -12.26
CA LYS A 112 -2.31 -5.64 -13.10
C LYS A 112 -3.00 -6.88 -12.53
N SER A 113 -4.27 -7.09 -12.92
CA SER A 113 -5.08 -8.22 -12.44
C SER A 113 -4.50 -9.59 -12.79
N GLU A 114 -3.79 -9.71 -13.91
CA GLU A 114 -3.12 -10.95 -14.32
C GLU A 114 -2.17 -11.53 -13.25
N TYR A 115 -1.61 -10.66 -12.38
CA TYR A 115 -0.68 -11.08 -11.32
C TYR A 115 -1.37 -11.45 -10.01
N TYR A 116 -2.66 -11.19 -9.85
CA TYR A 116 -3.34 -11.48 -8.57
C TYR A 116 -4.68 -12.22 -8.71
N GLN A 117 -5.19 -12.43 -9.93
CA GLN A 117 -6.50 -13.06 -10.11
C GLN A 117 -6.54 -14.48 -9.52
N HIS A 118 -5.51 -15.28 -9.74
CA HIS A 118 -5.41 -16.63 -9.19
C HIS A 118 -5.48 -16.65 -7.66
N TYR A 119 -4.87 -15.68 -6.96
CA TYR A 119 -5.00 -15.57 -5.50
C TYR A 119 -6.45 -15.30 -5.07
N LEU A 120 -7.21 -14.53 -5.87
CA LEU A 120 -8.60 -14.25 -5.55
C LEU A 120 -9.49 -15.49 -5.72
N ASP A 121 -9.19 -16.31 -6.73
CA ASP A 121 -9.99 -17.47 -7.12
C ASP A 121 -9.67 -18.71 -6.26
N GLU A 122 -8.43 -18.88 -5.83
CA GLU A 122 -7.95 -20.08 -5.12
C GLU A 122 -7.98 -19.95 -3.58
N THR A 123 -8.22 -18.75 -3.05
CA THR A 123 -8.18 -18.52 -1.61
C THR A 123 -9.53 -18.74 -0.95
N ASP A 124 -9.56 -19.52 0.11
CA ASP A 124 -10.72 -19.61 1.00
C ASP A 124 -10.81 -18.34 1.88
N TRP A 125 -11.66 -17.42 1.45
CA TRP A 125 -11.87 -16.15 2.13
C TRP A 125 -12.67 -16.28 3.41
N ILE A 126 -13.50 -17.33 3.52
CA ILE A 126 -14.31 -17.61 4.70
C ILE A 126 -13.37 -18.05 5.84
N GLU A 127 -12.41 -18.94 5.56
CA GLU A 127 -11.41 -19.36 6.54
C GLU A 127 -10.59 -18.18 7.08
N ILE A 128 -10.19 -17.23 6.20
CA ILE A 128 -9.46 -16.02 6.63
C ILE A 128 -10.35 -15.12 7.50
N ALA A 129 -11.63 -14.96 7.13
CA ALA A 129 -12.58 -14.20 7.93
C ALA A 129 -12.83 -14.82 9.29
N LEU A 130 -13.00 -16.16 9.35
CA LEU A 130 -13.12 -16.92 10.58
C LEU A 130 -11.88 -16.78 11.47
N THR A 131 -10.68 -16.88 10.87
CA THR A 131 -9.42 -16.62 11.58
C THR A 131 -9.38 -15.22 12.19
N PHE A 132 -9.91 -14.22 11.49
CA PHE A 132 -10.02 -12.86 12.05
C PHE A 132 -10.99 -12.81 13.22
N LEU A 133 -12.15 -13.43 13.13
CA LEU A 133 -13.15 -13.48 14.23
C LEU A 133 -12.55 -14.13 15.46
N ASN A 134 -11.91 -15.30 15.32
CA ASN A 134 -11.25 -16.03 16.40
C ASN A 134 -10.16 -15.19 17.12
N LYS A 135 -9.44 -14.35 16.38
CA LYS A 135 -8.44 -13.45 16.96
C LYS A 135 -9.06 -12.20 17.61
N LYS A 136 -10.25 -11.80 17.15
CA LYS A 136 -10.83 -10.50 17.49
C LYS A 136 -11.90 -10.57 18.59
N ILE A 137 -12.64 -11.65 18.65
CA ILE A 137 -13.71 -11.84 19.63
C ILE A 137 -13.09 -12.52 20.86
N PRO A 138 -13.11 -11.87 22.03
CA PRO A 138 -12.68 -12.50 23.27
C PRO A 138 -13.63 -13.66 23.63
N ASN A 139 -13.12 -14.73 24.24
CA ASN A 139 -13.88 -15.93 24.57
C ASN A 139 -15.01 -15.69 25.60
N ASP A 140 -14.93 -14.62 26.36
CA ASP A 140 -15.89 -14.22 27.41
C ASP A 140 -16.99 -13.26 26.91
N VAL A 141 -16.98 -12.91 25.63
CA VAL A 141 -17.96 -11.99 25.05
C VAL A 141 -19.17 -12.75 24.53
N GLU A 142 -20.34 -12.42 25.11
CA GLU A 142 -21.62 -12.89 24.57
C GLU A 142 -21.87 -12.29 23.17
N LEU A 143 -22.27 -13.16 22.23
CA LEU A 143 -22.60 -12.77 20.85
C LEU A 143 -24.02 -12.21 20.74
N THR A 144 -24.27 -11.09 21.38
CA THR A 144 -25.53 -10.33 21.17
C THR A 144 -25.66 -9.84 19.74
N PHE A 145 -26.88 -9.50 19.32
CA PHE A 145 -27.12 -8.94 17.97
C PHE A 145 -26.22 -7.72 17.68
N GLU A 146 -26.04 -6.81 18.66
CA GLU A 146 -25.21 -5.61 18.50
C GLU A 146 -23.73 -5.96 18.32
N ASN A 147 -23.22 -6.91 19.09
CA ASN A 147 -21.83 -7.37 18.98
C ASN A 147 -21.59 -8.04 17.60
N LYS A 148 -22.50 -8.88 17.12
CA LYS A 148 -22.43 -9.48 15.77
C LYS A 148 -22.34 -8.41 14.69
N GLN A 149 -23.22 -7.42 14.71
CA GLN A 149 -23.20 -6.31 13.74
C GLN A 149 -21.86 -5.55 13.74
N LYS A 150 -21.27 -5.34 14.91
CA LYS A 150 -19.96 -4.70 15.06
C LYS A 150 -18.84 -5.52 14.41
N TYR A 151 -18.84 -6.84 14.58
CA TYR A 151 -17.83 -7.71 13.98
C TYR A 151 -18.03 -7.87 12.48
N LEU A 152 -19.27 -8.03 11.99
CA LEU A 152 -19.60 -8.02 10.56
C LEU A 152 -19.13 -6.71 9.89
N ALA A 153 -19.40 -5.56 10.50
CA ALA A 153 -18.91 -4.28 9.99
C ALA A 153 -17.37 -4.20 9.99
N SER A 154 -16.70 -4.88 10.93
CA SER A 154 -15.25 -4.94 10.96
C SER A 154 -14.68 -5.79 9.81
N LEU A 155 -15.29 -6.93 9.49
CA LEU A 155 -14.96 -7.76 8.33
C LEU A 155 -15.18 -7.01 7.02
N ALA A 156 -16.32 -6.33 6.87
CA ALA A 156 -16.63 -5.54 5.68
C ALA A 156 -15.57 -4.44 5.44
N ARG A 157 -15.12 -3.73 6.49
CA ARG A 157 -14.03 -2.75 6.40
C ARG A 157 -12.69 -3.36 6.01
N ARG A 158 -12.49 -4.64 6.29
CA ARG A 158 -11.29 -5.38 5.87
C ARG A 158 -11.36 -5.86 4.42
N GLY A 159 -12.51 -5.71 3.77
CA GLY A 159 -12.69 -5.98 2.36
C GLY A 159 -13.26 -7.36 2.04
N PHE A 160 -13.89 -8.04 3.00
CA PHE A 160 -14.66 -9.26 2.75
C PHE A 160 -16.01 -8.92 2.09
N SER A 161 -16.57 -9.88 1.35
CA SER A 161 -17.91 -9.77 0.81
C SER A 161 -18.96 -9.93 1.93
N THR A 162 -20.20 -9.52 1.68
CA THR A 162 -21.28 -9.70 2.67
C THR A 162 -21.57 -11.19 2.92
N SER A 163 -21.51 -12.01 1.86
CA SER A 163 -21.67 -13.47 1.98
C SER A 163 -20.60 -14.08 2.87
N ASP A 164 -19.31 -13.80 2.59
CA ASP A 164 -18.20 -14.33 3.37
C ASP A 164 -18.27 -13.90 4.85
N CYS A 165 -18.70 -12.65 5.09
CA CYS A 165 -18.87 -12.14 6.45
C CYS A 165 -19.95 -12.91 7.24
N LEU A 166 -21.09 -13.19 6.60
CA LEU A 166 -22.22 -13.90 7.24
C LEU A 166 -21.84 -15.37 7.48
N GLU A 167 -21.31 -16.03 6.46
CA GLU A 167 -20.92 -17.45 6.54
C GLU A 167 -19.82 -17.68 7.60
N ALA A 168 -18.79 -16.83 7.63
CA ALA A 168 -17.77 -16.90 8.66
C ALA A 168 -18.34 -16.65 10.07
N MET A 169 -19.34 -15.79 10.22
CA MET A 169 -20.00 -15.55 11.51
C MET A 169 -20.83 -16.75 11.95
N GLU A 170 -21.57 -17.40 11.03
CA GLU A 170 -22.34 -18.63 11.30
C GLU A 170 -21.42 -19.78 11.71
N MET A 171 -20.28 -19.96 11.01
CA MET A 171 -19.27 -20.95 11.38
C MET A 171 -18.70 -20.69 12.77
N TYR A 172 -18.35 -19.42 13.06
CA TYR A 172 -17.85 -19.04 14.38
C TYR A 172 -18.85 -19.37 15.51
N GLU A 173 -20.13 -19.11 15.29
CA GLU A 173 -21.18 -19.44 16.25
C GLU A 173 -21.33 -20.95 16.45
N SER A 174 -21.29 -21.73 15.38
CA SER A 174 -21.37 -23.20 15.43
C SER A 174 -20.21 -23.79 16.22
N ASP A 175 -18.99 -23.29 16.03
CA ASP A 175 -17.80 -23.74 16.76
C ASP A 175 -17.89 -23.45 18.28
N LEU A 176 -18.50 -22.30 18.64
CA LEU A 176 -18.77 -21.98 20.05
C LEU A 176 -19.75 -22.95 20.70
N PHE A 177 -20.80 -23.38 19.98
CA PHE A 177 -21.78 -24.37 20.50
C PHE A 177 -21.18 -25.76 20.70
N LEU A 178 -20.20 -26.13 19.88
CA LEU A 178 -19.54 -27.44 19.98
C LEU A 178 -18.44 -27.49 21.07
N SER A 179 -17.97 -26.31 21.50
CA SER A 179 -16.88 -26.17 22.47
C SER A 179 -17.37 -26.01 23.92
N ASN A 180 -18.70 -25.87 24.15
CA ASN A 180 -19.38 -25.78 25.44
C ASN A 180 -20.15 -27.06 25.75
#